data_0f372e9b10f25a1c3b33ecc0a36712e7
#
_entry.id   0f372e9b10f25a1c3b33ecc0a36712e7
#
_cell.length_a   1.000
_cell.length_b   1.000
_cell.length_c   1.000
_cell.angle_alpha   90.00
_cell.angle_beta   90.00
_cell.angle_gamma   90.00
#
_symmetry.space_group_name_H-M   'P 1'
#
loop_
_entity.id
_entity.type
_entity.pdbx_description
1 polymer ?
#
loop_
_entity_poly.entity_id
_entity_poly.type
_entity_poly.pdbx_seq_one_letter_code
_entity_poly.pdbx_strand_id
1 'polypeptide(L)'
;MVFQPHQYSRTRELLAEFATSFGDVDSLVIPDIYFSRDKKEDVEWMTVEKLIETIRPNQPNIENGNGLENTIKLIREYDAKNQNSSIILLLGAGDIDSIRDQIL
;
A
#
# COMPACT_ATOMS: atom_id res chain seq x y z
N MET A 1 -4.71 2.03 6.80
CA MET A 1 -4.80 2.44 5.39
C MET A 1 -4.14 1.41 4.50
N VAL A 2 -4.76 1.12 3.38
CA VAL A 2 -4.15 0.34 2.32
C VAL A 2 -3.93 1.28 1.14
N PHE A 3 -2.70 1.42 0.70
CA PHE A 3 -2.35 2.31 -0.40
C PHE A 3 -1.70 1.53 -1.54
N GLN A 4 -2.35 1.53 -2.71
CA GLN A 4 -1.82 0.91 -3.92
C GLN A 4 -1.37 2.01 -4.88
N PRO A 5 -0.07 2.28 -4.99
CA PRO A 5 0.42 3.25 -5.97
C PRO A 5 0.07 2.83 -7.39
N HIS A 6 -0.27 3.79 -8.22
CA HIS A 6 -0.59 3.58 -9.62
C HIS A 6 0.63 3.88 -10.47
N GLN A 7 1.11 2.91 -11.22
CA GLN A 7 2.29 2.96 -12.09
C GLN A 7 3.62 2.97 -11.32
N TYR A 8 4.57 2.22 -11.84
CA TYR A 8 5.94 2.19 -11.32
C TYR A 8 6.67 3.50 -11.58
N SER A 9 6.47 4.08 -12.77
CA SER A 9 7.08 5.36 -13.13
C SER A 9 6.62 6.50 -12.22
N ARG A 10 5.33 6.59 -11.94
CA ARG A 10 4.77 7.59 -11.05
C ARG A 10 5.25 7.41 -9.62
N THR A 11 5.31 6.18 -9.15
CA THR A 11 5.79 5.88 -7.81
C THR A 11 7.25 6.30 -7.66
N ARG A 12 8.06 6.05 -8.68
CA ARG A 12 9.46 6.47 -8.70
C ARG A 12 9.59 7.99 -8.65
N GLU A 13 8.80 8.72 -9.45
CA GLU A 13 8.80 10.18 -9.48
C GLU A 13 8.38 10.79 -8.15
N LEU A 14 7.41 10.18 -7.47
CA LEU A 14 6.82 10.71 -6.25
C LEU A 14 7.39 10.11 -4.97
N LEU A 15 8.46 9.33 -5.08
CA LEU A 15 9.02 8.57 -3.97
C LEU A 15 9.34 9.45 -2.74
N ALA A 16 9.97 10.61 -2.98
CA ALA A 16 10.31 11.53 -1.91
C ALA A 16 9.07 12.10 -1.21
N GLU A 17 8.00 12.34 -1.95
CA GLU A 17 6.75 12.84 -1.39
C GLU A 17 6.03 11.76 -0.59
N PHE A 18 6.04 10.51 -1.08
CA PHE A 18 5.45 9.40 -0.35
C PHE A 18 6.15 9.15 0.99
N ALA A 19 7.46 9.41 1.05
CA ALA A 19 8.23 9.19 2.27
C ALA A 19 7.63 9.87 3.50
N THR A 20 6.97 11.01 3.32
CA THR A 20 6.44 11.82 4.42
C THR A 20 4.91 11.93 4.44
N SER A 21 4.21 11.21 3.56
CA SER A 21 2.76 11.41 3.38
C SER A 21 1.88 10.61 4.35
N PHE A 22 2.42 9.62 5.06
CA PHE A 22 1.60 8.64 5.79
C PHE A 22 1.78 8.64 7.29
N GLY A 23 2.36 9.71 7.84
CA GLY A 23 2.62 9.79 9.28
C GLY A 23 1.39 9.77 10.18
N ASP A 24 0.25 10.22 9.66
CA ASP A 24 -0.98 10.37 10.44
C ASP A 24 -1.85 9.11 10.50
N VAL A 25 -1.54 8.07 9.73
CA VAL A 25 -2.31 6.83 9.78
C VAL A 25 -1.73 5.89 10.83
N ASP A 26 -2.58 5.09 11.45
CA ASP A 26 -2.17 4.16 12.51
C ASP A 26 -1.37 2.98 11.98
N SER A 27 -1.74 2.49 10.80
CA SER A 27 -1.09 1.37 10.16
C SER A 27 -1.25 1.49 8.64
N LEU A 28 -0.20 1.14 7.92
CA LEU A 28 -0.16 1.24 6.46
C LEU A 28 0.22 -0.10 5.84
N VAL A 29 -0.52 -0.51 4.82
CA VAL A 29 -0.20 -1.71 4.03
C VAL A 29 -0.06 -1.30 2.57
N ILE A 30 1.03 -1.73 1.94
CA ILE A 30 1.25 -1.57 0.50
C ILE A 30 1.09 -2.95 -0.13
N PRO A 31 -0.03 -3.22 -0.84
CA PRO A 31 -0.24 -4.55 -1.42
C PRO A 31 0.66 -4.85 -2.60
N ASP A 32 0.80 -3.89 -3.48
CA ASP A 32 1.63 -3.96 -4.68
C ASP A 32 1.70 -2.56 -5.30
N ILE A 33 2.41 -2.45 -6.41
CA ILE A 33 2.40 -1.25 -7.26
C ILE A 33 1.63 -1.66 -8.52
N TYR A 34 0.57 -0.94 -8.84
CA TYR A 34 -0.28 -1.26 -9.97
C TYR A 34 0.44 -0.95 -11.29
N PHE A 35 0.69 -2.00 -12.07
CA PHE A 35 1.35 -1.87 -13.36
C PHE A 35 0.39 -1.25 -14.39
N SER A 36 0.83 -0.18 -15.05
CA SER A 36 0.05 0.48 -16.10
C SER A 36 0.98 1.17 -17.08
N ARG A 37 1.22 0.53 -18.23
CA ARG A 37 2.05 1.08 -19.31
C ARG A 37 3.46 1.48 -18.86
N ASP A 38 4.00 0.79 -17.88
CA ASP A 38 5.31 1.10 -17.34
C ASP A 38 6.44 0.57 -18.20
N LYS A 39 7.55 1.30 -18.21
CA LYS A 39 8.77 0.85 -18.85
C LYS A 39 9.45 -0.20 -17.98
N LYS A 40 10.11 -1.15 -18.61
CA LYS A 40 10.84 -2.20 -17.91
C LYS A 40 11.81 -1.65 -16.88
N GLU A 41 12.51 -0.56 -17.21
CA GLU A 41 13.47 0.11 -16.33
C GLU A 41 12.82 0.55 -15.01
N ASP A 42 11.63 1.15 -15.09
CA ASP A 42 10.91 1.62 -13.91
C ASP A 42 10.43 0.46 -13.06
N VAL A 43 9.94 -0.61 -13.67
CA VAL A 43 9.50 -1.81 -12.96
C VAL A 43 10.65 -2.47 -12.22
N GLU A 44 11.83 -2.53 -12.83
CA GLU A 44 13.03 -3.12 -12.20
C GLU A 44 13.59 -2.22 -11.09
N TRP A 45 13.55 -0.91 -11.28
CA TRP A 45 14.10 0.04 -10.31
C TRP A 45 13.18 0.24 -9.11
N MET A 46 11.88 0.41 -9.36
CA MET A 46 10.91 0.73 -8.30
C MET A 46 10.25 -0.54 -7.80
N THR A 47 10.58 -0.96 -6.60
CA THR A 47 9.99 -2.15 -5.98
C THR A 47 9.15 -1.76 -4.78
N VAL A 48 8.24 -2.64 -4.38
CA VAL A 48 7.43 -2.44 -3.16
C VAL A 48 8.35 -2.33 -1.94
N GLU A 49 9.39 -3.15 -1.87
CA GLU A 49 10.36 -3.14 -0.78
C GLU A 49 11.06 -1.79 -0.67
N LYS A 50 11.46 -1.22 -1.79
CA LYS A 50 12.12 0.09 -1.83
C LYS A 50 11.17 1.20 -1.36
N LEU A 51 9.91 1.14 -1.76
CA LEU A 51 8.89 2.09 -1.33
C LEU A 51 8.69 2.00 0.20
N ILE A 52 8.56 0.79 0.71
CA ILE A 52 8.38 0.56 2.15
C ILE A 52 9.56 1.08 2.94
N GLU A 53 10.79 0.79 2.52
CA GLU A 53 11.99 1.28 3.20
C GLU A 53 12.08 2.80 3.19
N THR A 54 11.59 3.43 2.14
CA THR A 54 11.56 4.89 2.03
C THR A 54 10.54 5.52 2.98
N ILE A 55 9.39 4.88 3.15
CA ILE A 55 8.30 5.38 4.01
C ILE A 55 8.55 5.08 5.49
N ARG A 56 9.18 3.96 5.79
CA ARG A 56 9.33 3.43 7.16
C ARG A 56 9.86 4.42 8.20
N PRO A 57 10.85 5.28 7.91
CA PRO A 57 11.33 6.24 8.90
C PRO A 57 10.25 7.20 9.44
N ASN A 58 9.21 7.46 8.62
CA ASN A 58 8.12 8.36 8.98
C ASN A 58 6.82 7.61 9.30
N GLN A 59 6.77 6.30 9.03
CA GLN A 59 5.63 5.45 9.36
C GLN A 59 6.13 4.02 9.66
N PRO A 60 6.56 3.77 10.92
CA PRO A 60 7.12 2.46 11.27
C PRO A 60 6.12 1.31 11.25
N ASN A 61 4.82 1.60 11.28
CA ASN A 61 3.77 0.59 11.22
C ASN A 61 3.35 0.33 9.78
N ILE A 62 4.33 0.00 8.94
CA ILE A 62 4.11 -0.27 7.52
C ILE A 62 4.46 -1.73 7.21
N GLU A 63 3.59 -2.37 6.44
CA GLU A 63 3.79 -3.77 6.01
C GLU A 63 3.65 -3.92 4.50
N ASN A 64 4.38 -4.88 3.96
CA ASN A 64 4.19 -5.33 2.59
C ASN A 64 2.98 -6.27 2.56
N GLY A 65 1.98 -5.92 1.78
CA GLY A 65 0.78 -6.75 1.65
C GLY A 65 0.99 -8.00 0.82
N ASN A 66 2.07 -8.06 0.02
CA ASN A 66 2.38 -9.19 -0.85
C ASN A 66 1.18 -9.61 -1.71
N GLY A 67 0.57 -8.62 -2.37
CA GLY A 67 -0.59 -8.81 -3.23
C GLY A 67 -1.91 -8.58 -2.51
N LEU A 68 -2.98 -8.53 -3.28
CA LEU A 68 -4.31 -8.20 -2.75
C LEU A 68 -4.89 -9.28 -1.85
N GLU A 69 -4.71 -10.56 -2.19
CA GLU A 69 -5.23 -11.67 -1.37
C GLU A 69 -4.67 -11.65 0.05
N ASN A 70 -3.35 -11.53 0.16
CA ASN A 70 -2.69 -11.49 1.47
C ASN A 70 -3.07 -10.21 2.22
N THR A 71 -3.25 -9.11 1.50
CA THR A 71 -3.69 -7.84 2.08
C THR A 71 -5.06 -7.99 2.74
N ILE A 72 -5.99 -8.73 2.13
CA ILE A 72 -7.30 -9.00 2.73
C ILE A 72 -7.15 -9.69 4.08
N LYS A 73 -6.26 -10.68 4.18
CA LYS A 73 -5.98 -11.39 5.43
C LYS A 73 -5.44 -10.44 6.50
N LEU A 74 -4.49 -9.59 6.13
CA LEU A 74 -3.90 -8.61 7.05
C LEU A 74 -4.95 -7.64 7.59
N ILE A 75 -5.84 -7.17 6.72
CA ILE A 75 -6.93 -6.27 7.11
C ILE A 75 -7.86 -6.94 8.12
N ARG A 76 -8.26 -8.17 7.83
CA ARG A 76 -9.16 -8.93 8.71
C ARG A 76 -8.53 -9.20 10.08
N GLU A 77 -7.25 -9.55 10.10
CA GLU A 77 -6.50 -9.77 11.34
C GLU A 77 -6.40 -8.49 12.17
N TYR A 78 -6.09 -7.38 11.50
CA TYR A 78 -5.99 -6.08 12.16
C TYR A 78 -7.33 -5.67 12.77
N ASP A 79 -8.41 -5.79 12.01
CA ASP A 79 -9.74 -5.43 12.46
C ASP A 79 -10.20 -6.28 13.66
N ALA A 80 -9.91 -7.58 13.60
CA ALA A 80 -10.23 -8.49 14.71
C ALA A 80 -9.47 -8.11 15.98
N LYS A 81 -8.19 -7.77 15.88
CA LYS A 81 -7.38 -7.33 17.03
C LYS A 81 -7.90 -6.03 17.64
N ASN A 82 -8.51 -5.19 16.82
CA ASN A 82 -9.05 -3.90 17.26
C ASN A 82 -10.56 -3.97 17.51
N GLN A 83 -11.09 -5.16 17.74
CA GLN A 83 -12.48 -5.41 18.13
C GLN A 83 -13.48 -4.87 17.11
N ASN A 84 -13.13 -4.94 15.82
CA ASN A 84 -13.96 -4.48 14.71
C ASN A 84 -14.33 -2.99 14.79
N SER A 85 -13.45 -2.18 15.39
CA SER A 85 -13.67 -0.73 15.54
C SER A 85 -12.74 0.12 14.69
N SER A 86 -12.10 -0.47 13.67
CA SER A 86 -11.18 0.23 12.79
C SER A 86 -11.89 0.91 11.63
N ILE A 87 -11.32 2.02 11.18
CA ILE A 87 -11.70 2.64 9.91
C ILE A 87 -10.64 2.24 8.89
N ILE A 88 -11.07 1.58 7.81
CA ILE A 88 -10.19 1.07 6.78
C ILE A 88 -10.33 1.94 5.54
N LEU A 89 -9.22 2.58 5.15
CA LEU A 89 -9.16 3.40 3.95
C LEU A 89 -8.42 2.64 2.85
N LEU A 90 -9.06 2.52 1.69
CA LEU A 90 -8.47 1.92 0.50
C LEU A 90 -8.19 3.04 -0.49
N LEU A 91 -6.92 3.28 -0.79
CA LEU A 91 -6.50 4.32 -1.72
C LEU A 91 -5.76 3.72 -2.91
N GLY A 92 -6.16 4.13 -4.10
CA GLY A 92 -5.53 3.71 -5.34
C GLY A 92 -6.45 3.92 -6.53
N ALA A 93 -5.88 3.90 -7.72
CA ALA A 93 -6.61 4.05 -8.98
C ALA A 93 -6.61 2.77 -9.82
N GLY A 94 -6.03 1.68 -9.29
CA GLY A 94 -5.98 0.39 -9.96
C GLY A 94 -7.08 -0.55 -9.49
N ASP A 95 -6.70 -1.80 -9.22
CA ASP A 95 -7.65 -2.85 -8.85
C ASP A 95 -7.89 -2.98 -7.35
N ILE A 96 -7.38 -2.05 -6.55
CA ILE A 96 -7.55 -2.07 -5.09
C ILE A 96 -9.03 -2.09 -4.68
N ASP A 97 -9.89 -1.42 -5.42
CA ASP A 97 -11.32 -1.36 -5.11
C ASP A 97 -11.99 -2.75 -5.17
N SER A 98 -11.38 -3.68 -5.89
CA SER A 98 -11.93 -5.03 -6.04
C SER A 98 -11.99 -5.81 -4.72
N ILE A 99 -11.18 -5.43 -3.73
CA ILE A 99 -11.16 -6.15 -2.45
C ILE A 99 -12.17 -5.61 -1.44
N ARG A 100 -12.80 -4.48 -1.72
CA ARG A 100 -13.72 -3.82 -0.78
C ARG A 100 -14.81 -4.76 -0.25
N ASP A 101 -15.44 -5.49 -1.13
CA ASP A 101 -16.55 -6.38 -0.76
C ASP A 101 -16.09 -7.61 0.03
N GLN A 102 -14.81 -7.92 -0.01
CA GLN A 102 -14.24 -9.08 0.68
C GLN A 102 -13.82 -8.77 2.12
N ILE A 103 -13.78 -7.51 2.50
CA ILE A 103 -13.39 -7.09 3.85
C ILE A 103 -14.55 -6.53 4.68
N LEU A 104 -15.71 -6.38 4.06
CA LEU A 104 -16.92 -5.92 4.76
C LEU A 104 -17.58 -7.03 5.56
#